data_58b47597f87a2046997e6266dcabb2ff
#
_entry.id   58b47597f87a2046997e6266dcabb2ff
#
_cell.length_a   1.000
_cell.length_b   1.000
_cell.length_c   1.000
_cell.angle_alpha   90.00
_cell.angle_beta   90.00
_cell.angle_gamma   90.00
#
_symmetry.space_group_name_H-M   'P 1'
#
loop_
_entity.id
_entity.type
_entity.pdbx_description
1 polymer ?
#
loop_
_entity_poly.entity_id
_entity_poly.type
_entity_poly.pdbx_seq_one_letter_code
_entity_poly.pdbx_strand_id
1 'polypeptide(L)'
;MCIRDRDCGTSAFNSIDLPNYKDIEVIVIDHHLSEFKLPKVHSVINPNRFDENNDYKDFAAVAVTFLFLMGLRKQIRELKLFPNIKEPNLMSYLDLVAVGTICDIVNINNYNRSIVSKGLELIRSRKNKSITKILDNSNINHEPLAKDIGFVLGPQINAASRIDDSSLSSRLLISNDDSEIETISRKLFLINEKRKLIEQNIFNEAIEQIKDQENKKFIIVYKENWHQGVLGIVASKIVALYNKPTFVFSFINNVGSGSGRSIDQIDIGSIVLELKANCLLYTSDAADDLTRV
;
A
#
# COMPACT_ATOMS: atom_id res chain seq x y z
N MET A 1 4.05 22.02 -13.72
CA MET A 1 4.14 20.55 -13.64
C MET A 1 3.19 20.08 -12.55
N CYS A 2 2.37 19.07 -12.82
CA CYS A 2 1.47 18.50 -11.80
C CYS A 2 1.97 17.13 -11.40
N ILE A 3 2.36 16.96 -10.13
CA ILE A 3 2.71 15.66 -9.54
C ILE A 3 1.56 15.25 -8.63
N ARG A 4 1.18 13.98 -8.67
CA ARG A 4 0.05 13.43 -7.92
C ARG A 4 0.46 12.15 -7.20
N ASP A 5 1.18 12.31 -6.08
CA ASP A 5 1.45 11.24 -5.15
C ASP A 5 0.41 11.29 -4.03
N ARG A 6 -0.13 10.17 -3.62
CA ARG A 6 -1.06 9.98 -2.50
C ARG A 6 -0.60 8.80 -1.68
N ASP A 7 -1.27 8.58 -0.54
CA ASP A 7 -0.93 7.50 0.38
C ASP A 7 0.43 7.72 1.05
N CYS A 8 0.81 8.98 1.20
CA CYS A 8 2.04 9.41 1.85
C CYS A 8 2.01 10.93 2.06
N GLY A 9 2.93 11.45 2.85
CA GLY A 9 3.20 12.88 2.96
C GLY A 9 2.89 13.47 4.33
N THR A 10 2.05 12.84 5.15
CA THR A 10 1.69 13.38 6.46
C THR A 10 2.91 13.57 7.39
N SER A 11 3.91 12.68 7.28
CA SER A 11 5.16 12.74 8.05
C SER A 11 6.40 13.07 7.20
N ALA A 12 6.23 13.48 5.95
CA ALA A 12 7.32 13.73 5.01
C ALA A 12 7.91 15.15 5.11
N PHE A 13 8.19 15.64 6.33
CA PHE A 13 8.66 17.01 6.60
C PHE A 13 9.89 17.39 5.76
N ASN A 14 10.91 16.53 5.75
CA ASN A 14 12.18 16.80 5.09
C ASN A 14 12.07 16.82 3.56
N SER A 15 11.08 16.14 3.01
CA SER A 15 10.88 16.05 1.56
C SER A 15 10.00 17.18 1.02
N ILE A 16 9.13 17.74 1.85
CA ILE A 16 8.13 18.76 1.46
C ILE A 16 8.57 20.18 1.84
N ASP A 17 9.21 20.36 3.02
CA ASP A 17 9.65 21.65 3.52
C ASP A 17 10.94 22.19 2.84
N LEU A 18 11.28 21.72 1.64
CA LEU A 18 12.48 22.14 0.93
C LEU A 18 12.32 23.59 0.38
N PRO A 19 13.37 24.45 0.51
CA PRO A 19 13.33 25.84 0.03
C PRO A 19 13.00 25.98 -1.44
N ASN A 20 13.29 24.96 -2.26
CA ASN A 20 13.09 24.95 -3.70
C ASN A 20 11.62 24.79 -4.14
N TYR A 21 10.69 24.53 -3.20
CA TYR A 21 9.27 24.30 -3.51
C TYR A 21 8.36 25.45 -3.07
N LYS A 22 8.90 26.64 -2.79
CA LYS A 22 8.12 27.81 -2.32
C LYS A 22 6.99 28.22 -3.26
N ASP A 23 7.11 27.93 -4.54
CA ASP A 23 6.12 28.28 -5.58
C ASP A 23 5.22 27.10 -5.96
N ILE A 24 5.29 25.99 -5.21
CA ILE A 24 4.48 24.78 -5.47
C ILE A 24 3.41 24.68 -4.37
N GLU A 25 2.15 24.68 -4.79
CA GLU A 25 1.04 24.34 -3.89
C GLU A 25 0.97 22.82 -3.72
N VAL A 26 1.08 22.36 -2.48
CA VAL A 26 1.04 20.93 -2.13
C VAL A 26 -0.22 20.62 -1.35
N ILE A 27 -0.97 19.63 -1.79
CA ILE A 27 -2.08 19.02 -1.06
C ILE A 27 -1.68 17.58 -0.75
N VAL A 28 -1.63 17.22 0.52
CA VAL A 28 -1.39 15.85 1.00
C VAL A 28 -2.73 15.14 1.14
N ILE A 29 -2.87 13.95 0.54
CA ILE A 29 -4.01 13.04 0.74
C ILE A 29 -3.44 11.72 1.24
N ASP A 30 -3.66 11.42 2.52
CA ASP A 30 -3.02 10.34 3.23
C ASP A 30 -3.99 9.71 4.24
N HIS A 31 -3.60 8.60 4.87
CA HIS A 31 -4.37 7.94 5.91
C HIS A 31 -3.50 7.39 7.05
N HIS A 32 -2.19 7.51 6.95
CA HIS A 32 -1.27 7.06 8.00
C HIS A 32 -1.41 7.90 9.28
N LEU A 33 -1.02 7.33 10.41
CA LEU A 33 -1.00 8.05 11.68
C LEU A 33 -0.07 9.26 11.58
N SER A 34 -0.56 10.43 12.01
CA SER A 34 0.27 11.64 12.03
C SER A 34 1.05 11.76 13.33
N GLU A 35 2.20 12.40 13.25
CA GLU A 35 2.88 12.96 14.42
C GLU A 35 2.08 14.16 14.98
N PHE A 36 2.48 14.69 16.15
CA PHE A 36 1.91 15.91 16.73
C PHE A 36 2.26 17.20 15.97
N LYS A 37 2.76 17.06 14.76
CA LYS A 37 3.12 18.14 13.85
C LYS A 37 2.70 17.74 12.43
N LEU A 38 2.22 18.71 11.67
CA LEU A 38 1.89 18.53 10.25
C LEU A 38 2.92 19.25 9.35
N PRO A 39 3.16 18.78 8.13
CA PRO A 39 4.01 19.47 7.17
C PRO A 39 3.41 20.84 6.79
N LYS A 40 4.28 21.79 6.46
CA LYS A 40 3.89 23.13 6.00
C LYS A 40 3.49 23.11 4.53
N VAL A 41 2.27 22.68 4.26
CA VAL A 41 1.68 22.56 2.92
C VAL A 41 0.37 23.33 2.84
N HIS A 42 -0.18 23.45 1.62
CA HIS A 42 -1.47 24.12 1.41
C HIS A 42 -2.60 23.42 2.18
N SER A 43 -2.65 22.08 2.14
CA SER A 43 -3.65 21.30 2.87
C SER A 43 -3.17 19.87 3.14
N VAL A 44 -3.55 19.32 4.31
CA VAL A 44 -3.39 17.89 4.67
C VAL A 44 -4.77 17.28 4.87
N ILE A 45 -5.16 16.38 3.98
CA ILE A 45 -6.42 15.63 4.03
C ILE A 45 -6.09 14.23 4.52
N ASN A 46 -6.25 14.01 5.81
CA ASN A 46 -5.95 12.75 6.46
C ASN A 46 -6.88 12.57 7.67
N PRO A 47 -7.71 11.52 7.73
CA PRO A 47 -8.60 11.27 8.85
C PRO A 47 -7.87 10.90 10.15
N ASN A 48 -6.60 10.52 10.07
CA ASN A 48 -5.77 10.13 11.21
C ASN A 48 -4.81 11.24 11.68
N ARG A 49 -5.11 12.49 11.35
CA ARG A 49 -4.41 13.64 11.93
C ARG A 49 -4.64 13.70 13.44
N PHE A 50 -3.62 14.11 14.18
CA PHE A 50 -3.68 14.24 15.65
C PHE A 50 -4.75 15.26 16.12
N ASP A 51 -5.07 16.25 15.28
CA ASP A 51 -6.02 17.34 15.54
C ASP A 51 -7.43 17.08 14.98
N GLU A 52 -7.67 15.86 14.45
CA GLU A 52 -8.94 15.45 13.88
C GLU A 52 -9.66 14.41 14.75
N ASN A 53 -10.98 14.55 14.84
CA ASN A 53 -11.85 13.54 15.46
C ASN A 53 -13.03 13.26 14.52
N ASN A 54 -13.00 12.11 13.85
CA ASN A 54 -13.98 11.75 12.84
C ASN A 54 -14.16 10.22 12.76
N ASP A 55 -15.16 9.78 11.98
CA ASP A 55 -15.53 8.38 11.82
C ASP A 55 -14.80 7.69 10.64
N TYR A 56 -13.83 8.35 10.00
CA TYR A 56 -13.17 7.89 8.78
C TYR A 56 -11.75 7.37 9.01
N LYS A 57 -11.37 7.15 10.28
CA LYS A 57 -10.01 6.73 10.66
C LYS A 57 -9.57 5.40 10.04
N ASP A 58 -10.53 4.53 9.74
CA ASP A 58 -10.27 3.24 9.09
C ASP A 58 -10.27 3.33 7.55
N PHE A 59 -10.28 4.52 6.95
CA PHE A 59 -10.26 4.63 5.49
C PHE A 59 -8.85 4.44 4.94
N ALA A 60 -8.71 3.61 3.91
CA ALA A 60 -7.51 3.59 3.08
C ALA A 60 -7.39 4.89 2.27
N ALA A 61 -6.17 5.27 1.87
CA ALA A 61 -5.93 6.50 1.12
C ALA A 61 -6.77 6.61 -0.17
N VAL A 62 -7.08 5.50 -0.82
CA VAL A 62 -7.97 5.47 -1.99
C VAL A 62 -9.40 5.92 -1.64
N ALA A 63 -9.92 5.53 -0.47
CA ALA A 63 -11.23 5.96 0.00
C ALA A 63 -11.22 7.44 0.40
N VAL A 64 -10.16 7.92 1.07
CA VAL A 64 -9.95 9.35 1.35
C VAL A 64 -9.89 10.16 0.06
N THR A 65 -9.15 9.68 -0.94
CA THR A 65 -9.09 10.30 -2.29
C THR A 65 -10.46 10.34 -2.94
N PHE A 66 -11.25 9.28 -2.82
CA PHE A 66 -12.61 9.24 -3.37
C PHE A 66 -13.53 10.27 -2.71
N LEU A 67 -13.48 10.42 -1.38
CA LEU A 67 -14.23 11.47 -0.66
C LEU A 67 -13.78 12.87 -1.08
N PHE A 68 -12.47 13.10 -1.21
CA PHE A 68 -11.95 14.36 -1.74
C PHE A 68 -12.51 14.68 -3.13
N LEU A 69 -12.52 13.72 -4.04
CA LEU A 69 -13.09 13.89 -5.38
C LEU A 69 -14.60 14.17 -5.36
N MET A 70 -15.35 13.55 -4.43
CA MET A 70 -16.76 13.84 -4.24
C MET A 70 -16.99 15.30 -3.78
N GLY A 71 -16.18 15.75 -2.80
CA GLY A 71 -16.21 17.13 -2.32
C GLY A 71 -15.81 18.11 -3.42
N LEU A 72 -14.73 17.87 -4.14
CA LEU A 72 -14.28 18.68 -5.26
C LEU A 72 -15.36 18.79 -6.35
N ARG A 73 -15.98 17.67 -6.74
CA ARG A 73 -17.07 17.64 -7.71
C ARG A 73 -18.26 18.49 -7.24
N LYS A 74 -18.62 18.42 -5.96
CA LYS A 74 -19.67 19.24 -5.36
C LYS A 74 -19.34 20.73 -5.49
N GLN A 75 -18.12 21.15 -5.14
CA GLN A 75 -17.68 22.55 -5.24
C GLN A 75 -17.66 23.05 -6.68
N ILE A 76 -17.16 22.25 -7.63
CA ILE A 76 -17.18 22.59 -9.05
C ILE A 76 -18.61 22.85 -9.54
N ARG A 77 -19.58 22.06 -9.09
CA ARG A 77 -21.00 22.22 -9.44
C ARG A 77 -21.58 23.48 -8.82
N GLU A 78 -21.36 23.74 -7.54
CA GLU A 78 -21.86 24.92 -6.82
C GLU A 78 -21.30 26.23 -7.40
N LEU A 79 -20.03 26.24 -7.74
CA LEU A 79 -19.33 27.37 -8.36
C LEU A 79 -19.57 27.49 -9.87
N LYS A 80 -20.32 26.55 -10.48
CA LYS A 80 -20.59 26.48 -11.92
C LYS A 80 -19.30 26.52 -12.78
N LEU A 81 -18.24 25.94 -12.28
CA LEU A 81 -16.99 25.81 -13.02
C LEU A 81 -17.13 24.76 -14.11
N PHE A 82 -16.48 25.01 -15.25
CA PHE A 82 -16.44 24.08 -16.38
C PHE A 82 -17.84 23.64 -16.90
N PRO A 83 -18.78 24.56 -17.21
CA PRO A 83 -20.17 24.24 -17.51
C PRO A 83 -20.34 23.36 -18.77
N ASN A 84 -19.34 23.33 -19.66
CA ASN A 84 -19.36 22.54 -20.90
C ASN A 84 -18.69 21.16 -20.75
N ILE A 85 -18.17 20.81 -19.58
CA ILE A 85 -17.54 19.52 -19.34
C ILE A 85 -18.52 18.59 -18.65
N LYS A 86 -18.75 17.42 -19.24
CA LYS A 86 -19.60 16.40 -18.64
C LYS A 86 -19.01 15.95 -17.30
N GLU A 87 -19.82 16.03 -16.26
CA GLU A 87 -19.44 15.61 -14.91
C GLU A 87 -19.07 14.10 -14.87
N PRO A 88 -17.93 13.73 -14.30
CA PRO A 88 -17.53 12.33 -14.21
C PRO A 88 -18.42 11.54 -13.23
N ASN A 89 -18.78 10.32 -13.60
CA ASN A 89 -19.48 9.41 -12.72
C ASN A 89 -18.50 8.74 -11.74
N LEU A 90 -18.31 9.35 -10.57
CA LEU A 90 -17.37 8.82 -9.57
C LEU A 90 -17.77 7.42 -9.06
N MET A 91 -19.07 7.08 -9.07
CA MET A 91 -19.55 5.78 -8.61
C MET A 91 -18.99 4.62 -9.46
N SER A 92 -18.64 4.87 -10.73
CA SER A 92 -18.03 3.85 -11.60
C SER A 92 -16.62 3.45 -11.18
N TYR A 93 -15.97 4.19 -10.29
CA TYR A 93 -14.62 3.89 -9.78
C TYR A 93 -14.64 3.20 -8.41
N LEU A 94 -15.80 2.83 -7.88
CA LEU A 94 -15.89 2.11 -6.61
C LEU A 94 -15.24 0.72 -6.66
N ASP A 95 -15.07 0.14 -7.82
CA ASP A 95 -14.27 -1.08 -8.01
C ASP A 95 -12.80 -0.87 -7.58
N LEU A 96 -12.17 0.21 -8.03
CA LEU A 96 -10.80 0.58 -7.64
C LEU A 96 -10.72 0.94 -6.15
N VAL A 97 -11.73 1.65 -5.62
CA VAL A 97 -11.78 1.99 -4.19
C VAL A 97 -11.89 0.73 -3.34
N ALA A 98 -12.71 -0.24 -3.76
CA ALA A 98 -12.82 -1.52 -3.05
C ALA A 98 -11.53 -2.34 -3.12
N VAL A 99 -10.86 -2.36 -4.27
CA VAL A 99 -9.55 -3.01 -4.42
C VAL A 99 -8.55 -2.43 -3.43
N GLY A 100 -8.36 -1.12 -3.40
CA GLY A 100 -7.43 -0.49 -2.48
C GLY A 100 -7.81 -0.70 -1.01
N THR A 101 -9.10 -0.55 -0.66
CA THR A 101 -9.60 -0.78 0.71
C THR A 101 -9.31 -2.22 1.20
N ILE A 102 -9.50 -3.22 0.34
CA ILE A 102 -9.22 -4.63 0.68
C ILE A 102 -7.71 -4.87 0.77
N CYS A 103 -6.94 -4.36 -0.20
CA CYS A 103 -5.49 -4.62 -0.29
C CYS A 103 -4.70 -3.91 0.81
N ASP A 104 -5.21 -2.82 1.33
CA ASP A 104 -4.62 -2.07 2.44
C ASP A 104 -4.95 -2.67 3.83
N ILE A 105 -5.78 -3.70 3.88
CA ILE A 105 -6.13 -4.47 5.10
C ILE A 105 -6.70 -3.57 6.21
N VAL A 106 -7.41 -2.51 5.84
CA VAL A 106 -8.09 -1.64 6.80
C VAL A 106 -9.32 -2.32 7.42
N ASN A 107 -9.77 -1.85 8.58
CA ASN A 107 -10.97 -2.36 9.23
C ASN A 107 -12.20 -2.23 8.32
N ILE A 108 -12.92 -3.33 8.12
CA ILE A 108 -14.16 -3.36 7.33
C ILE A 108 -15.36 -2.99 8.22
N ASN A 109 -15.37 -1.74 8.65
CA ASN A 109 -16.48 -1.14 9.39
C ASN A 109 -17.66 -0.76 8.46
N ASN A 110 -18.65 -0.04 8.97
CA ASN A 110 -19.89 0.30 8.24
C ASN A 110 -19.64 0.98 6.89
N TYR A 111 -18.74 1.97 6.83
CA TYR A 111 -18.45 2.70 5.60
C TYR A 111 -17.63 1.86 4.61
N ASN A 112 -16.54 1.26 5.09
CA ASN A 112 -15.71 0.39 4.27
C ASN A 112 -16.48 -0.82 3.75
N ARG A 113 -17.37 -1.40 4.57
CA ARG A 113 -18.26 -2.50 4.13
C ARG A 113 -19.14 -2.07 2.97
N SER A 114 -19.72 -0.87 3.01
CA SER A 114 -20.57 -0.34 1.94
C SER A 114 -19.78 -0.13 0.66
N ILE A 115 -18.57 0.46 0.75
CA ILE A 115 -17.64 0.66 -0.36
C ILE A 115 -17.26 -0.69 -0.99
N VAL A 116 -16.81 -1.64 -0.17
CA VAL A 116 -16.38 -2.97 -0.63
C VAL A 116 -17.54 -3.72 -1.28
N SER A 117 -18.74 -3.71 -0.68
CA SER A 117 -19.91 -4.37 -1.25
C SER A 117 -20.25 -3.83 -2.64
N LYS A 118 -20.31 -2.50 -2.79
CA LYS A 118 -20.62 -1.86 -4.07
C LYS A 118 -19.50 -2.03 -5.10
N GLY A 119 -18.25 -1.97 -4.66
CA GLY A 119 -17.11 -2.22 -5.53
C GLY A 119 -17.07 -3.66 -6.05
N LEU A 120 -17.37 -4.65 -5.20
CA LEU A 120 -17.46 -6.05 -5.63
C LEU A 120 -18.60 -6.27 -6.64
N GLU A 121 -19.74 -5.60 -6.50
CA GLU A 121 -20.82 -5.64 -7.52
C GLU A 121 -20.30 -5.14 -8.88
N LEU A 122 -19.50 -4.05 -8.90
CA LEU A 122 -18.91 -3.54 -10.12
C LEU A 122 -17.87 -4.50 -10.70
N ILE A 123 -16.98 -5.07 -9.87
CA ILE A 123 -15.99 -6.07 -10.30
C ILE A 123 -16.70 -7.29 -10.94
N ARG A 124 -17.75 -7.79 -10.32
CA ARG A 124 -18.58 -8.89 -10.85
C ARG A 124 -19.23 -8.54 -12.19
N SER A 125 -19.58 -7.29 -12.42
CA SER A 125 -20.12 -6.83 -13.71
C SER A 125 -19.08 -6.87 -14.85
N ARG A 126 -17.80 -7.11 -14.53
CA ARG A 126 -16.66 -7.26 -15.47
C ARG A 126 -16.47 -6.07 -16.43
N LYS A 127 -16.93 -4.88 -16.04
CA LYS A 127 -16.81 -3.66 -16.85
C LYS A 127 -15.38 -3.11 -16.87
N ASN A 128 -14.64 -3.28 -15.78
CA ASN A 128 -13.24 -2.89 -15.71
C ASN A 128 -12.39 -3.98 -16.36
N LYS A 129 -11.94 -3.71 -17.59
CA LYS A 129 -11.19 -4.67 -18.40
C LYS A 129 -9.89 -5.13 -17.72
N SER A 130 -9.19 -4.21 -17.06
CA SER A 130 -7.90 -4.48 -16.39
C SER A 130 -8.07 -5.43 -15.22
N ILE A 131 -9.01 -5.16 -14.33
CA ILE A 131 -9.34 -6.06 -13.20
C ILE A 131 -9.81 -7.42 -13.73
N THR A 132 -10.71 -7.40 -14.71
CA THR A 132 -11.24 -8.62 -15.33
C THR A 132 -10.10 -9.48 -15.87
N LYS A 133 -9.16 -8.88 -16.59
CA LYS A 133 -8.06 -9.60 -17.22
C LYS A 133 -7.09 -10.22 -16.21
N ILE A 134 -6.79 -9.53 -15.10
CA ILE A 134 -5.98 -10.12 -14.02
C ILE A 134 -6.67 -11.34 -13.41
N LEU A 135 -7.98 -11.26 -13.15
CA LEU A 135 -8.76 -12.36 -12.59
C LEU A 135 -8.81 -13.55 -13.57
N ASP A 136 -9.00 -13.29 -14.86
CA ASP A 136 -9.01 -14.33 -15.90
C ASP A 136 -7.66 -15.04 -16.02
N ASN A 137 -6.56 -14.30 -16.06
CA ASN A 137 -5.20 -14.84 -16.09
C ASN A 137 -4.91 -15.72 -14.85
N SER A 138 -5.64 -15.53 -13.78
CA SER A 138 -5.52 -16.29 -12.52
C SER A 138 -6.56 -17.42 -12.39
N ASN A 139 -7.31 -17.70 -13.44
CA ASN A 139 -8.36 -18.74 -13.48
C ASN A 139 -9.47 -18.55 -12.43
N ILE A 140 -9.81 -17.30 -12.10
CA ILE A 140 -10.96 -16.99 -11.23
C ILE A 140 -12.24 -17.07 -12.08
N ASN A 141 -12.84 -18.25 -12.12
CA ASN A 141 -14.02 -18.58 -12.94
C ASN A 141 -15.35 -18.47 -12.18
N HIS A 142 -15.31 -18.12 -10.89
CA HIS A 142 -16.47 -17.86 -10.04
C HIS A 142 -16.69 -16.36 -9.88
N GLU A 143 -17.81 -15.96 -9.28
CA GLU A 143 -18.04 -14.57 -8.89
C GLU A 143 -16.93 -14.10 -7.93
N PRO A 144 -16.20 -13.02 -8.26
CA PRO A 144 -15.11 -12.52 -7.42
C PRO A 144 -15.58 -12.17 -6.01
N LEU A 145 -14.82 -12.63 -5.03
CA LEU A 145 -15.00 -12.37 -3.61
C LEU A 145 -13.88 -11.46 -3.08
N ALA A 146 -14.06 -10.88 -1.89
CA ALA A 146 -13.04 -10.04 -1.27
C ALA A 146 -11.70 -10.78 -1.12
N LYS A 147 -11.71 -12.09 -0.82
CA LYS A 147 -10.50 -12.92 -0.76
C LYS A 147 -9.74 -12.98 -2.09
N ASP A 148 -10.44 -13.00 -3.23
CA ASP A 148 -9.79 -13.05 -4.55
C ASP A 148 -9.12 -11.70 -4.85
N ILE A 149 -9.71 -10.61 -4.38
CA ILE A 149 -9.09 -9.28 -4.47
C ILE A 149 -7.85 -9.23 -3.59
N GLY A 150 -7.93 -9.61 -2.33
CA GLY A 150 -6.81 -9.51 -1.38
C GLY A 150 -5.67 -10.50 -1.66
N PHE A 151 -5.97 -11.72 -2.15
CA PHE A 151 -4.97 -12.77 -2.29
C PHE A 151 -4.57 -13.10 -3.73
N VAL A 152 -5.30 -12.60 -4.73
CA VAL A 152 -4.99 -12.83 -6.15
C VAL A 152 -4.72 -11.51 -6.87
N LEU A 153 -5.69 -10.59 -6.89
CA LEU A 153 -5.57 -9.32 -7.61
C LEU A 153 -4.49 -8.42 -6.99
N GLY A 154 -4.62 -8.12 -5.69
CA GLY A 154 -3.70 -7.23 -4.96
C GLY A 154 -2.23 -7.66 -5.05
N PRO A 155 -1.89 -8.92 -4.76
CA PRO A 155 -0.52 -9.40 -4.91
C PRO A 155 0.08 -9.25 -6.31
N GLN A 156 -0.72 -9.36 -7.39
CA GLN A 156 -0.23 -9.13 -8.76
C GLN A 156 0.02 -7.66 -9.03
N ILE A 157 -0.90 -6.78 -8.62
CA ILE A 157 -0.71 -5.32 -8.71
C ILE A 157 0.55 -4.90 -7.94
N ASN A 158 0.73 -5.39 -6.73
CA ASN A 158 1.85 -5.02 -5.86
C ASN A 158 3.18 -5.67 -6.25
N ALA A 159 3.18 -6.75 -7.06
CA ALA A 159 4.40 -7.46 -7.39
C ALA A 159 5.40 -6.61 -8.19
N ALA A 160 4.90 -5.74 -9.08
CA ALA A 160 5.74 -4.89 -9.91
C ALA A 160 6.58 -3.91 -9.06
N SER A 161 5.98 -3.23 -8.09
CA SER A 161 6.70 -2.31 -7.21
C SER A 161 7.72 -2.99 -6.31
N ARG A 162 7.60 -4.30 -6.09
CA ARG A 162 8.51 -5.07 -5.24
C ARG A 162 9.75 -5.56 -5.97
N ILE A 163 9.65 -5.98 -7.24
CA ILE A 163 10.73 -6.67 -7.94
C ILE A 163 10.93 -6.26 -9.40
N ASP A 164 10.18 -5.28 -9.91
CA ASP A 164 10.24 -4.83 -11.31
C ASP A 164 9.86 -3.33 -11.40
N ASP A 165 9.30 -2.88 -12.52
CA ASP A 165 8.86 -1.52 -12.78
C ASP A 165 7.51 -1.21 -12.10
N SER A 166 7.52 -0.35 -11.10
CA SER A 166 6.34 0.07 -10.34
C SER A 166 5.25 0.75 -11.18
N SER A 167 5.59 1.31 -12.35
CA SER A 167 4.64 2.00 -13.24
C SER A 167 3.65 1.06 -13.93
N LEU A 168 3.98 -0.23 -14.06
CA LEU A 168 3.16 -1.20 -14.79
C LEU A 168 1.74 -1.31 -14.26
N SER A 169 1.59 -1.34 -12.95
CA SER A 169 0.28 -1.50 -12.31
C SER A 169 -0.62 -0.30 -12.54
N SER A 170 -0.09 0.92 -12.39
CA SER A 170 -0.86 2.14 -12.67
C SER A 170 -1.21 2.25 -14.16
N ARG A 171 -0.27 1.94 -15.05
CA ARG A 171 -0.53 1.90 -16.49
C ARG A 171 -1.65 0.92 -16.85
N LEU A 172 -1.62 -0.28 -16.30
CA LEU A 172 -2.69 -1.26 -16.50
C LEU A 172 -4.05 -0.72 -16.09
N LEU A 173 -4.15 -0.13 -14.89
CA LEU A 173 -5.44 0.31 -14.32
C LEU A 173 -6.04 1.52 -15.04
N ILE A 174 -5.24 2.34 -15.74
CA ILE A 174 -5.71 3.51 -16.50
C ILE A 174 -5.85 3.23 -18.00
N SER A 175 -5.32 2.11 -18.51
CA SER A 175 -5.36 1.78 -19.93
C SER A 175 -6.78 1.43 -20.40
N ASN A 176 -7.10 1.86 -21.61
CA ASN A 176 -8.30 1.47 -22.35
C ASN A 176 -7.98 0.61 -23.58
N ASP A 177 -6.69 0.38 -23.85
CA ASP A 177 -6.21 -0.42 -24.96
C ASP A 177 -6.18 -1.91 -24.57
N ASP A 178 -6.97 -2.72 -25.25
CA ASP A 178 -7.08 -4.16 -24.97
C ASP A 178 -5.74 -4.89 -25.18
N SER A 179 -4.91 -4.48 -26.12
CA SER A 179 -3.59 -5.06 -26.37
C SER A 179 -2.60 -4.72 -25.25
N GLU A 180 -2.61 -3.46 -24.79
CA GLU A 180 -1.81 -3.04 -23.65
C GLU A 180 -2.24 -3.75 -22.37
N ILE A 181 -3.54 -3.84 -22.10
CA ILE A 181 -4.12 -4.56 -20.95
C ILE A 181 -3.68 -6.03 -20.96
N GLU A 182 -3.79 -6.71 -22.11
CA GLU A 182 -3.33 -8.11 -22.27
C GLU A 182 -1.85 -8.25 -21.92
N THR A 183 -1.03 -7.40 -22.52
CA THR A 183 0.43 -7.47 -22.38
C THR A 183 0.87 -7.22 -20.94
N ILE A 184 0.36 -6.14 -20.32
CA ILE A 184 0.76 -5.77 -18.96
C ILE A 184 0.21 -6.75 -17.93
N SER A 185 -1.04 -7.19 -18.05
CA SER A 185 -1.64 -8.14 -17.11
C SER A 185 -0.89 -9.48 -17.10
N ARG A 186 -0.49 -9.99 -18.28
CA ARG A 186 0.35 -11.19 -18.38
C ARG A 186 1.73 -10.98 -17.76
N LYS A 187 2.34 -9.81 -17.99
CA LYS A 187 3.63 -9.46 -17.37
C LYS A 187 3.52 -9.42 -15.85
N LEU A 188 2.48 -8.80 -15.29
CA LEU A 188 2.25 -8.75 -13.84
C LEU A 188 2.05 -10.14 -13.24
N PHE A 189 1.34 -11.02 -13.93
CA PHE A 189 1.21 -12.42 -13.51
C PHE A 189 2.58 -13.09 -13.38
N LEU A 190 3.45 -12.99 -14.41
CA LEU A 190 4.79 -13.59 -14.40
C LEU A 190 5.70 -12.96 -13.31
N ILE A 191 5.64 -11.66 -13.13
CA ILE A 191 6.36 -10.96 -12.06
C ILE A 191 5.92 -11.49 -10.69
N ASN A 192 4.61 -11.67 -10.47
CA ASN A 192 4.11 -12.19 -9.21
C ASN A 192 4.56 -13.64 -8.96
N GLU A 193 4.59 -14.49 -9.97
CA GLU A 193 5.15 -15.84 -9.85
C GLU A 193 6.65 -15.81 -9.49
N LYS A 194 7.43 -14.95 -10.16
CA LYS A 194 8.84 -14.72 -9.82
C LYS A 194 9.00 -14.24 -8.36
N ARG A 195 8.16 -13.29 -7.92
CA ARG A 195 8.16 -12.80 -6.53
C ARG A 195 7.92 -13.95 -5.55
N LYS A 196 6.93 -14.82 -5.81
CA LYS A 196 6.64 -15.98 -4.96
C LYS A 196 7.83 -16.93 -4.83
N LEU A 197 8.54 -17.17 -5.92
CA LEU A 197 9.75 -18.03 -5.91
C LEU A 197 10.87 -17.40 -5.08
N ILE A 198 11.14 -16.10 -5.27
CA ILE A 198 12.14 -15.37 -4.47
C ILE A 198 11.77 -15.43 -2.99
N GLU A 199 10.52 -15.13 -2.66
CA GLU A 199 9.99 -15.15 -1.30
C GLU A 199 10.15 -16.54 -0.66
N GLN A 200 9.79 -17.62 -1.38
CA GLN A 200 9.90 -18.98 -0.86
C GLN A 200 11.35 -19.39 -0.60
N ASN A 201 12.26 -19.02 -1.49
CA ASN A 201 13.70 -19.31 -1.31
C ASN A 201 14.24 -18.60 -0.05
N ILE A 202 13.95 -17.30 0.10
CA ILE A 202 14.38 -16.53 1.27
C ILE A 202 13.76 -17.09 2.55
N PHE A 203 12.45 -17.45 2.52
CA PHE A 203 11.78 -18.05 3.66
C PHE A 203 12.44 -19.37 4.09
N ASN A 204 12.74 -20.26 3.14
CA ASN A 204 13.40 -21.53 3.45
C ASN A 204 14.80 -21.33 4.10
N GLU A 205 15.60 -20.41 3.55
CA GLU A 205 16.90 -20.05 4.12
C GLU A 205 16.78 -19.42 5.51
N ALA A 206 15.75 -18.58 5.73
CA ALA A 206 15.48 -17.97 7.01
C ALA A 206 15.10 -19.02 8.08
N ILE A 207 14.27 -20.01 7.72
CA ILE A 207 13.87 -21.11 8.63
C ILE A 207 15.10 -21.89 9.14
N GLU A 208 16.11 -22.12 8.30
CA GLU A 208 17.34 -22.78 8.75
C GLU A 208 18.08 -21.97 9.83
N GLN A 209 18.08 -20.65 9.76
CA GLN A 209 18.69 -19.78 10.77
C GLN A 209 17.89 -19.73 12.09
N ILE A 210 16.60 -20.01 12.05
CA ILE A 210 15.70 -19.92 13.22
C ILE A 210 15.93 -21.09 14.18
N LYS A 211 16.40 -22.25 13.71
CA LYS A 211 16.65 -23.45 14.53
C LYS A 211 17.46 -23.14 15.77
N ASP A 212 18.39 -22.21 15.71
CA ASP A 212 19.24 -21.80 16.83
C ASP A 212 18.61 -20.67 17.68
N GLN A 213 17.38 -20.23 17.37
CA GLN A 213 16.72 -19.10 18.00
C GLN A 213 15.40 -19.46 18.70
N GLU A 214 15.07 -20.75 18.83
CA GLU A 214 13.78 -21.19 19.36
C GLU A 214 13.48 -20.65 20.78
N ASN A 215 14.51 -20.46 21.60
CA ASN A 215 14.38 -19.95 22.98
C ASN A 215 14.45 -18.42 23.09
N LYS A 216 14.64 -17.68 21.98
CA LYS A 216 14.70 -16.22 22.00
C LYS A 216 13.31 -15.60 21.99
N LYS A 217 13.18 -14.42 22.60
CA LYS A 217 11.91 -13.66 22.65
C LYS A 217 11.52 -13.04 21.30
N PHE A 218 12.49 -12.85 20.42
CA PHE A 218 12.34 -12.29 19.07
C PHE A 218 13.24 -13.06 18.10
N ILE A 219 12.95 -12.97 16.82
CA ILE A 219 13.68 -13.63 15.74
C ILE A 219 14.38 -12.58 14.90
N ILE A 220 15.68 -12.78 14.63
CA ILE A 220 16.43 -11.99 13.66
C ILE A 220 17.07 -12.96 12.69
N VAL A 221 16.77 -12.76 11.39
CA VAL A 221 17.40 -13.50 10.30
C VAL A 221 17.96 -12.54 9.28
N TYR A 222 19.08 -12.90 8.68
CA TYR A 222 19.74 -12.03 7.72
C TYR A 222 20.61 -12.83 6.75
N LYS A 223 20.77 -12.27 5.54
CA LYS A 223 21.74 -12.77 4.56
C LYS A 223 22.11 -11.67 3.58
N GLU A 224 23.27 -11.78 2.98
CA GLU A 224 23.66 -10.94 1.86
C GLU A 224 22.81 -11.23 0.62
N ASN A 225 22.50 -10.14 -0.11
CA ASN A 225 21.79 -10.20 -1.41
C ASN A 225 20.38 -10.82 -1.38
N TRP A 226 19.72 -10.92 -0.24
CA TRP A 226 18.29 -11.17 -0.23
C TRP A 226 17.55 -10.01 -0.88
N HIS A 227 16.54 -10.31 -1.65
CA HIS A 227 15.78 -9.27 -2.35
C HIS A 227 14.93 -8.44 -1.36
N GLN A 228 15.24 -7.14 -1.24
CA GLN A 228 14.63 -6.25 -0.23
C GLN A 228 13.10 -6.18 -0.34
N GLY A 229 12.54 -6.18 -1.56
CA GLY A 229 11.10 -6.06 -1.81
C GLY A 229 10.23 -7.19 -1.25
N VAL A 230 10.81 -8.28 -0.75
CA VAL A 230 10.05 -9.41 -0.17
C VAL A 230 10.34 -9.66 1.32
N LEU A 231 11.28 -8.92 1.94
CA LEU A 231 11.67 -9.15 3.34
C LEU A 231 10.49 -9.01 4.30
N GLY A 232 9.62 -8.01 4.09
CA GLY A 232 8.43 -7.80 4.91
C GLY A 232 7.42 -8.95 4.82
N ILE A 233 7.29 -9.58 3.63
CA ILE A 233 6.41 -10.74 3.45
C ILE A 233 6.99 -11.95 4.19
N VAL A 234 8.30 -12.15 4.10
CA VAL A 234 8.99 -13.23 4.82
C VAL A 234 8.87 -13.03 6.33
N ALA A 235 9.08 -11.79 6.82
CA ALA A 235 8.90 -11.47 8.24
C ALA A 235 7.48 -11.80 8.72
N SER A 236 6.44 -11.42 7.96
CA SER A 236 5.05 -11.74 8.29
C SER A 236 4.79 -13.24 8.36
N LYS A 237 5.34 -14.03 7.43
CA LYS A 237 5.23 -15.50 7.46
C LYS A 237 5.89 -16.13 8.69
N ILE A 238 7.06 -15.62 9.07
CA ILE A 238 7.77 -16.10 10.26
C ILE A 238 7.00 -15.75 11.53
N VAL A 239 6.48 -14.52 11.64
CA VAL A 239 5.60 -14.13 12.76
C VAL A 239 4.39 -15.05 12.86
N ALA A 240 3.71 -15.33 11.76
CA ALA A 240 2.54 -16.20 11.72
C ALA A 240 2.88 -17.65 12.17
N LEU A 241 4.09 -18.13 11.90
CA LEU A 241 4.51 -19.49 12.23
C LEU A 241 5.00 -19.62 13.68
N TYR A 242 5.78 -18.65 14.16
CA TYR A 242 6.45 -18.73 15.47
C TYR A 242 5.80 -17.86 16.56
N ASN A 243 4.85 -17.00 16.21
CA ASN A 243 4.21 -16.03 17.11
C ASN A 243 5.23 -15.20 17.90
N LYS A 244 6.24 -14.69 17.21
CA LYS A 244 7.31 -13.86 17.80
C LYS A 244 7.59 -12.66 16.91
N PRO A 245 7.89 -11.47 17.48
CA PRO A 245 8.39 -10.35 16.72
C PRO A 245 9.61 -10.77 15.88
N THR A 246 9.62 -10.41 14.61
CA THR A 246 10.61 -10.89 13.65
C THR A 246 11.18 -9.74 12.83
N PHE A 247 12.49 -9.71 12.69
CA PHE A 247 13.21 -8.84 11.79
C PHE A 247 13.97 -9.66 10.74
N VAL A 248 13.83 -9.25 9.48
CA VAL A 248 14.49 -9.88 8.34
C VAL A 248 15.34 -8.81 7.65
N PHE A 249 16.65 -9.04 7.55
CA PHE A 249 17.60 -8.09 6.96
C PHE A 249 18.27 -8.66 5.71
N SER A 250 18.56 -7.77 4.77
CA SER A 250 19.45 -8.03 3.64
C SER A 250 20.63 -7.06 3.67
N PHE A 251 21.82 -7.54 3.41
CA PHE A 251 23.02 -6.71 3.33
C PHE A 251 23.48 -6.62 1.88
N ILE A 252 23.72 -5.38 1.42
CA ILE A 252 24.31 -5.08 0.12
C ILE A 252 25.42 -4.05 0.36
N ASN A 253 26.64 -4.35 -0.02
CA ASN A 253 27.80 -3.47 0.17
C ASN A 253 27.93 -2.94 1.62
N ASN A 254 27.78 -3.79 2.61
CA ASN A 254 27.79 -3.47 4.04
C ASN A 254 26.67 -2.53 4.52
N VAL A 255 25.69 -2.26 3.70
CA VAL A 255 24.48 -1.53 4.11
C VAL A 255 23.35 -2.55 4.34
N GLY A 256 22.84 -2.58 5.57
CA GLY A 256 21.72 -3.44 5.95
C GLY A 256 20.38 -2.74 5.68
N SER A 257 19.49 -3.39 4.93
CA SER A 257 18.07 -3.00 4.82
C SER A 257 17.23 -4.13 5.37
N GLY A 258 16.18 -3.80 6.12
CA GLY A 258 15.35 -4.81 6.75
C GLY A 258 13.90 -4.45 6.88
N SER A 259 13.10 -5.43 7.26
CA SER A 259 11.70 -5.27 7.59
C SER A 259 11.39 -6.01 8.87
N GLY A 260 10.62 -5.37 9.76
CA GLY A 260 10.15 -5.95 11.01
C GLY A 260 8.64 -6.23 10.96
N ARG A 261 8.22 -7.27 11.66
CA ARG A 261 6.81 -7.55 11.94
C ARG A 261 6.65 -7.96 13.38
N SER A 262 5.55 -7.54 13.99
CA SER A 262 5.26 -7.79 15.40
C SER A 262 4.09 -8.74 15.62
N ILE A 263 3.82 -8.98 16.88
CA ILE A 263 2.59 -9.60 17.41
C ILE A 263 1.81 -8.53 18.17
N ASP A 264 0.51 -8.72 18.35
CA ASP A 264 -0.43 -7.73 18.92
C ASP A 264 -0.02 -7.13 20.28
N GLN A 265 0.83 -7.82 21.03
CA GLN A 265 1.22 -7.40 22.38
C GLN A 265 2.55 -6.59 22.43
N ILE A 266 3.23 -6.42 21.30
CA ILE A 266 4.55 -5.78 21.23
C ILE A 266 4.57 -4.72 20.16
N ASP A 267 4.77 -3.47 20.56
CA ASP A 267 4.97 -2.34 19.65
C ASP A 267 6.46 -2.24 19.24
N ILE A 268 6.81 -2.94 18.14
CA ILE A 268 8.17 -2.81 17.58
C ILE A 268 8.39 -1.47 16.88
N GLY A 269 7.32 -0.77 16.48
CA GLY A 269 7.42 0.55 15.86
C GLY A 269 8.05 1.55 16.82
N SER A 270 7.55 1.63 18.05
CA SER A 270 8.13 2.47 19.11
C SER A 270 9.60 2.09 19.42
N ILE A 271 9.92 0.79 19.45
CA ILE A 271 11.30 0.32 19.67
C ILE A 271 12.22 0.79 18.53
N VAL A 272 11.80 0.67 17.29
CA VAL A 272 12.58 1.12 16.12
C VAL A 272 12.77 2.63 16.13
N LEU A 273 11.73 3.41 16.50
CA LEU A 273 11.82 4.87 16.63
C LEU A 273 12.82 5.28 17.73
N GLU A 274 12.85 4.59 18.86
CA GLU A 274 13.84 4.82 19.92
C GLU A 274 15.27 4.51 19.45
N LEU A 275 15.46 3.41 18.73
CA LEU A 275 16.76 3.05 18.14
C LEU A 275 17.20 4.08 17.08
N LYS A 276 16.28 4.62 16.30
CA LYS A 276 16.54 5.73 15.37
C LYS A 276 17.00 6.98 16.10
N ALA A 277 16.33 7.36 17.19
CA ALA A 277 16.68 8.52 17.99
C ALA A 277 18.09 8.41 18.59
N ASN A 278 18.55 7.20 18.89
CA ASN A 278 19.90 6.90 19.35
C ASN A 278 20.93 6.73 18.21
N CYS A 279 20.62 7.13 16.98
CA CYS A 279 21.46 7.00 15.78
C CYS A 279 21.91 5.58 15.43
N LEU A 280 21.22 4.56 15.93
CA LEU A 280 21.53 3.15 15.65
C LEU A 280 20.86 2.63 14.38
N LEU A 281 19.81 3.28 13.94
CA LEU A 281 19.05 2.93 12.72
C LEU A 281 18.70 4.19 11.93
N TYR A 282 18.63 4.05 10.61
CA TYR A 282 18.03 5.04 9.72
C TYR A 282 16.77 4.43 9.12
N THR A 283 15.62 5.12 9.24
CA THR A 283 14.37 4.69 8.61
C THR A 283 14.08 5.60 7.43
N SER A 284 13.77 5.03 6.26
CA SER A 284 13.31 5.81 5.10
C SER A 284 11.81 6.12 5.24
N ASP A 285 11.35 7.19 4.60
CA ASP A 285 9.93 7.56 4.59
C ASP A 285 9.04 6.57 3.81
N ALA A 286 9.66 5.69 3.01
CA ALA A 286 9.02 4.52 2.40
C ALA A 286 8.83 3.36 3.40
N ALA A 287 9.07 3.59 4.67
CA ALA A 287 8.99 2.61 5.76
C ALA A 287 7.55 2.29 6.20
N ASP A 288 6.56 2.49 5.36
CA ASP A 288 5.19 2.01 5.57
C ASP A 288 5.13 0.52 5.95
N ASP A 289 6.17 -0.22 5.61
CA ASP A 289 6.33 -1.62 5.99
C ASP A 289 6.80 -1.84 7.44
N LEU A 290 7.36 -0.84 8.12
CA LEU A 290 7.83 -0.97 9.51
C LEU A 290 6.79 -0.56 10.56
N THR A 291 5.79 0.22 10.16
CA THR A 291 4.77 0.76 11.07
C THR A 291 3.40 0.10 10.95
N ARG A 292 3.23 -0.83 10.00
CA ARG A 292 2.01 -1.64 9.90
C ARG A 292 2.09 -2.78 10.91
N VAL A 293 1.57 -2.53 12.09
CA VAL A 293 1.21 -3.53 13.09
C VAL A 293 -0.22 -3.99 12.87
#